data_cd49a4887dc8188b8d4d2338551ff65a
#
_entry.id   cd49a4887dc8188b8d4d2338551ff65a
#
_cell.length_a   1.000
_cell.length_b   1.000
_cell.length_c   1.000
_cell.angle_alpha   90.00
_cell.angle_beta   90.00
_cell.angle_gamma   90.00
#
_symmetry.space_group_name_H-M   'P 1'
#
loop_
_entity.id
_entity.type
_entity.pdbx_description
1 polymer ?
#
loop_
_entity_poly.entity_id
_entity_poly.type
_entity_poly.pdbx_seq_one_letter_code
_entity_poly.pdbx_strand_id
1 'polypeptide(L)'
;MKLPYKVATLLYCFNARDEVLMLKRAQEPNRGFWSPPGGKLHTDEGESPYACACREALEEMNLTIPPDALHLTGLISEHGYQGQTHWLMFLFEVNPRLEKLPEAHREGRFQFFSRAGLDGIKLPQADREKIWPWFWQHRGGFFAAHCHCHPDGRNDWTLEQSSAGH
;
A
#
# COMPACT_ATOMS: atom_id res chain seq x y z
N MET A 1 13.31 22.26 -9.97
CA MET A 1 13.33 21.09 -10.86
C MET A 1 12.00 20.38 -10.82
N LYS A 2 11.47 20.05 -11.98
CA LYS A 2 10.20 19.33 -12.08
C LYS A 2 10.48 17.83 -11.95
N LEU A 3 9.85 17.19 -10.98
CA LEU A 3 9.97 15.75 -10.80
C LEU A 3 8.71 15.05 -11.35
N PRO A 4 8.86 13.81 -11.85
CA PRO A 4 7.70 13.06 -12.31
C PRO A 4 6.81 12.64 -11.13
N TYR A 5 5.53 12.45 -11.39
CA TYR A 5 4.61 11.79 -10.49
C TYR A 5 4.50 10.31 -10.83
N LYS A 6 4.65 9.47 -9.83
CA LYS A 6 4.34 8.04 -9.92
C LYS A 6 3.08 7.78 -9.13
N VAL A 7 2.19 6.98 -9.69
CA VAL A 7 0.91 6.65 -9.07
C VAL A 7 0.84 5.15 -8.87
N ALA A 8 0.49 4.72 -7.66
CA ALA A 8 0.46 3.31 -7.31
C ALA A 8 -0.74 2.96 -6.44
N THR A 9 -1.08 1.69 -6.42
CA THR A 9 -2.06 1.12 -5.48
C THR A 9 -1.35 0.17 -4.53
N LEU A 10 -1.87 0.08 -3.30
CA LEU A 10 -1.47 -0.90 -2.31
C LEU A 10 -2.71 -1.66 -1.86
N LEU A 11 -2.58 -2.98 -1.74
CA LEU A 11 -3.68 -3.88 -1.43
C LEU A 11 -3.52 -4.42 -0.02
N TYR A 12 -4.48 -4.09 0.84
CA TYR A 12 -4.53 -4.55 2.22
C TYR A 12 -5.51 -5.71 2.30
N CYS A 13 -4.97 -6.93 2.22
CA CYS A 13 -5.74 -8.16 2.19
C CYS A 13 -5.63 -8.88 3.52
N PHE A 14 -6.72 -9.38 4.04
CA PHE A 14 -6.78 -10.03 5.35
C PHE A 14 -7.32 -11.45 5.23
N ASN A 15 -6.88 -12.33 6.13
CA ASN A 15 -7.45 -13.67 6.27
C ASN A 15 -8.56 -13.70 7.33
N ALA A 16 -9.11 -14.88 7.62
CA ALA A 16 -10.19 -15.03 8.59
C ALA A 16 -9.79 -14.67 10.02
N ARG A 17 -8.48 -14.67 10.33
CA ARG A 17 -7.95 -14.29 11.64
C ARG A 17 -7.56 -12.82 11.71
N ASP A 18 -7.94 -12.04 10.70
CA ASP A 18 -7.59 -10.62 10.57
C ASP A 18 -6.08 -10.38 10.53
N GLU A 19 -5.35 -11.31 9.98
CA GLU A 19 -3.92 -11.14 9.68
C GLU A 19 -3.77 -10.57 8.28
N VAL A 20 -2.83 -9.64 8.11
CA VAL A 20 -2.63 -8.94 6.84
C VAL A 20 -1.59 -9.66 5.98
N LEU A 21 -1.88 -9.72 4.68
CA LEU A 21 -0.96 -10.27 3.68
C LEU A 21 0.14 -9.27 3.37
N MET A 22 1.38 -9.70 3.52
CA MET A 22 2.55 -8.91 3.18
C MET A 22 3.43 -9.64 2.17
N LEU A 23 4.11 -8.87 1.34
CA LEU A 23 5.07 -9.34 0.36
C LEU A 23 6.47 -8.95 0.81
N LYS A 24 7.37 -9.93 0.98
CA LYS A 24 8.78 -9.66 1.20
C LYS A 24 9.43 -9.43 -0.16
N ARG A 25 9.92 -8.22 -0.39
CA ARG A 25 10.45 -7.84 -1.69
C ARG A 25 11.77 -8.57 -1.97
N ALA A 26 11.84 -9.18 -3.15
CA ALA A 26 13.03 -9.88 -3.63
C ALA A 26 13.94 -9.00 -4.48
N GLN A 27 13.46 -7.80 -4.88
CA GLN A 27 14.14 -6.90 -5.80
C GLN A 27 14.16 -5.47 -5.25
N GLU A 28 15.11 -4.67 -5.76
CA GLU A 28 15.15 -3.24 -5.45
C GLU A 28 13.96 -2.51 -6.12
N PRO A 29 13.45 -1.40 -5.54
CA PRO A 29 13.84 -0.81 -4.27
C PRO A 29 13.31 -1.59 -3.06
N ASN A 30 13.88 -1.34 -1.88
CA ASN A 30 13.44 -1.93 -0.60
C ASN A 30 13.53 -3.46 -0.54
N ARG A 31 14.57 -4.03 -1.17
CA ARG A 31 14.83 -5.47 -1.11
C ARG A 31 14.92 -5.95 0.34
N GLY A 32 14.19 -7.03 0.66
CA GLY A 32 14.16 -7.59 2.00
C GLY A 32 13.17 -6.92 2.96
N PHE A 33 12.57 -5.80 2.55
CA PHE A 33 11.50 -5.17 3.30
C PHE A 33 10.16 -5.82 2.96
N TRP A 34 9.23 -5.75 3.91
CA TRP A 34 7.86 -6.22 3.73
C TRP A 34 6.96 -5.04 3.37
N SER A 35 6.05 -5.27 2.45
CA SER A 35 5.04 -4.28 2.05
C SER A 35 3.74 -4.97 1.66
N PRO A 36 2.59 -4.26 1.70
CA PRO A 36 1.39 -4.77 1.05
C PRO A 36 1.68 -5.00 -0.44
N PRO A 37 1.06 -6.00 -1.08
CA PRO A 37 1.15 -6.14 -2.53
C PRO A 37 0.49 -4.96 -3.23
N GLY A 38 0.81 -4.75 -4.49
CA GLY A 38 0.25 -3.68 -5.30
C GLY A 38 1.17 -3.33 -6.45
N GLY A 39 0.92 -2.22 -7.11
CA GLY A 39 1.73 -1.81 -8.24
C GLY A 39 1.33 -0.46 -8.80
N LYS A 40 2.04 -0.06 -9.85
CA LYS A 40 1.86 1.24 -10.48
C LYS A 40 0.71 1.21 -11.48
N LEU A 41 -0.02 2.32 -11.55
CA LEU A 41 -1.02 2.52 -12.58
C LEU A 41 -0.37 2.57 -13.96
N HIS A 42 -1.06 2.07 -14.96
CA HIS A 42 -0.74 2.30 -16.36
C HIS A 42 -1.26 3.69 -16.76
N THR A 43 -0.51 4.72 -16.38
CA THR A 43 -0.96 6.12 -16.53
C THR A 43 -1.11 6.54 -17.98
N ASP A 44 -0.29 6.00 -18.88
CA ASP A 44 -0.37 6.24 -20.31
C ASP A 44 -1.66 5.67 -20.94
N GLU A 45 -2.26 4.67 -20.31
CA GLU A 45 -3.53 4.08 -20.74
C GLU A 45 -4.73 4.66 -20.01
N GLY A 46 -4.52 5.60 -19.09
CA GLY A 46 -5.60 6.18 -18.30
C GLY A 46 -6.25 5.21 -17.34
N GLU A 47 -5.51 4.23 -16.86
CA GLU A 47 -6.03 3.22 -15.93
C GLU A 47 -6.51 3.88 -14.64
N SER A 48 -7.70 3.49 -14.14
CA SER A 48 -8.18 3.99 -12.86
C SER A 48 -7.48 3.28 -11.70
N PRO A 49 -7.42 3.90 -10.49
CA PRO A 49 -6.88 3.21 -9.31
C PRO A 49 -7.59 1.89 -9.00
N TYR A 50 -8.91 1.84 -9.14
CA TYR A 50 -9.66 0.59 -8.90
C TYR A 50 -9.31 -0.49 -9.94
N ALA A 51 -9.21 -0.13 -11.21
CA ALA A 51 -8.82 -1.07 -12.25
C ALA A 51 -7.39 -1.59 -12.02
N CYS A 52 -6.48 -0.71 -11.61
CA CYS A 52 -5.11 -1.09 -11.27
C CYS A 52 -5.09 -2.09 -10.11
N ALA A 53 -5.85 -1.83 -9.05
CA ALA A 53 -5.91 -2.72 -7.90
C ALA A 53 -6.42 -4.11 -8.29
N CYS A 54 -7.47 -4.18 -9.11
CA CYS A 54 -7.99 -5.47 -9.59
C CYS A 54 -6.98 -6.19 -10.48
N ARG A 55 -6.30 -5.48 -11.36
CA ARG A 55 -5.27 -6.04 -12.25
C ARG A 55 -4.09 -6.59 -11.44
N GLU A 56 -3.59 -5.81 -10.48
CA GLU A 56 -2.46 -6.24 -9.64
C GLU A 56 -2.83 -7.44 -8.76
N ALA A 57 -4.07 -7.50 -8.26
CA ALA A 57 -4.54 -8.66 -7.51
C ALA A 57 -4.48 -9.93 -8.37
N LEU A 58 -4.88 -9.82 -9.62
CA LEU A 58 -4.83 -10.96 -10.53
C LEU A 58 -3.38 -11.34 -10.89
N GLU A 59 -2.57 -10.36 -11.24
CA GLU A 59 -1.18 -10.59 -11.67
C GLU A 59 -0.30 -11.15 -10.55
N GLU A 60 -0.39 -10.58 -9.34
CA GLU A 60 0.50 -10.95 -8.24
C GLU A 60 -0.03 -12.11 -7.39
N MET A 61 -1.34 -12.19 -7.21
CA MET A 61 -1.94 -13.13 -6.26
C MET A 61 -2.85 -14.16 -6.92
N ASN A 62 -3.03 -14.09 -8.23
CA ASN A 62 -4.00 -14.90 -8.97
C ASN A 62 -5.41 -14.81 -8.35
N LEU A 63 -5.76 -13.62 -7.89
CA LEU A 63 -7.02 -13.33 -7.22
C LEU A 63 -7.89 -12.46 -8.10
N THR A 64 -9.05 -12.97 -8.50
CA THR A 64 -10.03 -12.21 -9.28
C THR A 64 -11.00 -11.54 -8.32
N ILE A 65 -11.00 -10.20 -8.31
CA ILE A 65 -11.90 -9.40 -7.46
C ILE A 65 -12.61 -8.36 -8.32
N PRO A 66 -13.91 -8.12 -8.06
CA PRO A 66 -14.61 -7.01 -8.70
C PRO A 66 -14.27 -5.68 -8.01
N PRO A 67 -14.44 -4.53 -8.69
CA PRO A 67 -14.13 -3.24 -8.07
C PRO A 67 -14.90 -2.95 -6.79
N ASP A 68 -16.13 -3.45 -6.64
CA ASP A 68 -16.95 -3.25 -5.45
C ASP A 68 -16.47 -4.07 -4.24
N ALA A 69 -15.50 -4.97 -4.42
CA ALA A 69 -14.84 -5.67 -3.32
C ALA A 69 -13.73 -4.81 -2.68
N LEU A 70 -13.45 -3.64 -3.21
CA LEU A 70 -12.42 -2.73 -2.74
C LEU A 70 -12.99 -1.59 -1.93
N HIS A 71 -12.36 -1.28 -0.80
CA HIS A 71 -12.65 -0.07 -0.03
C HIS A 71 -11.43 0.82 -0.02
N LEU A 72 -11.57 2.05 -0.52
CA LEU A 72 -10.48 3.03 -0.48
C LEU A 72 -10.36 3.59 0.94
N THR A 73 -9.33 3.17 1.65
CA THR A 73 -9.10 3.56 3.04
C THR A 73 -8.18 4.76 3.16
N GLY A 74 -7.23 4.91 2.25
CA GLY A 74 -6.28 6.00 2.34
C GLY A 74 -5.78 6.51 1.00
N LEU A 75 -5.39 7.78 1.01
CA LEU A 75 -4.73 8.45 -0.11
C LEU A 75 -3.49 9.15 0.46
N ILE A 76 -2.33 8.81 -0.06
CA ILE A 76 -1.07 9.37 0.40
C ILE A 76 -0.33 10.01 -0.76
N SER A 77 0.08 11.26 -0.59
CA SER A 77 0.97 11.92 -1.52
C SER A 77 2.33 12.17 -0.88
N GLU A 78 3.40 12.01 -1.65
CA GLU A 78 4.76 12.29 -1.21
C GLU A 78 5.43 13.24 -2.19
N HIS A 79 5.92 14.36 -1.67
CA HIS A 79 6.65 15.35 -2.45
C HIS A 79 8.13 15.06 -2.35
N GLY A 80 8.78 14.87 -3.49
CA GLY A 80 10.24 14.81 -3.56
C GLY A 80 10.88 13.56 -2.95
N TYR A 81 10.22 12.41 -3.04
CA TYR A 81 10.74 11.16 -2.51
C TYR A 81 12.14 10.86 -3.08
N GLN A 82 13.12 10.77 -2.19
CA GLN A 82 14.54 10.53 -2.51
C GLN A 82 15.11 11.53 -3.54
N GLY A 83 14.49 12.71 -3.68
CA GLY A 83 14.89 13.70 -4.68
C GLY A 83 14.65 13.28 -6.13
N GLN A 84 13.90 12.22 -6.36
CA GLN A 84 13.75 11.62 -7.69
C GLN A 84 12.33 11.70 -8.24
N THR A 85 11.31 11.63 -7.38
CA THR A 85 9.93 11.52 -7.84
C THR A 85 8.95 12.02 -6.79
N HIS A 86 7.75 12.34 -7.24
CA HIS A 86 6.59 12.47 -6.35
C HIS A 86 5.79 11.17 -6.41
N TRP A 87 5.11 10.82 -5.32
CA TRP A 87 4.25 9.65 -5.26
C TRP A 87 2.83 10.03 -4.92
N LEU A 88 1.89 9.32 -5.53
CA LEU A 88 0.48 9.32 -5.14
C LEU A 88 0.08 7.86 -4.98
N MET A 89 -0.35 7.49 -3.78
CA MET A 89 -0.64 6.10 -3.43
C MET A 89 -2.07 5.97 -2.94
N PHE A 90 -2.79 5.00 -3.51
CA PHE A 90 -4.15 4.64 -3.14
C PHE A 90 -4.11 3.36 -2.34
N LEU A 91 -4.60 3.40 -1.09
CA LEU A 91 -4.60 2.28 -0.17
C LEU A 91 -5.99 1.64 -0.14
N PHE A 92 -6.08 0.43 -0.67
CA PHE A 92 -7.35 -0.30 -0.73
C PHE A 92 -7.37 -1.46 0.26
N GLU A 93 -8.41 -1.54 1.08
CA GLU A 93 -8.70 -2.78 1.79
C GLU A 93 -9.52 -3.67 0.86
N VAL A 94 -9.12 -4.94 0.73
CA VAL A 94 -9.84 -5.95 -0.05
C VAL A 94 -10.83 -6.63 0.90
N ASN A 95 -12.14 -6.44 0.65
CA ASN A 95 -13.17 -6.90 1.59
C ASN A 95 -13.28 -8.42 1.74
N PRO A 96 -13.23 -9.24 0.66
CA PRO A 96 -13.23 -10.68 0.83
C PRO A 96 -11.99 -11.16 1.60
N ARG A 97 -12.18 -12.09 2.53
CA ARG A 97 -11.08 -12.69 3.28
C ARG A 97 -10.36 -13.73 2.44
N LEU A 98 -9.03 -13.72 2.48
CA LEU A 98 -8.23 -14.73 1.81
C LEU A 98 -8.26 -16.03 2.61
N GLU A 99 -8.49 -17.15 1.92
CA GLU A 99 -8.53 -18.48 2.54
C GLU A 99 -7.17 -19.12 2.64
N LYS A 100 -6.24 -18.74 1.74
CA LYS A 100 -4.91 -19.33 1.67
C LYS A 100 -3.89 -18.28 1.23
N LEU A 101 -2.62 -18.60 1.48
CA LEU A 101 -1.50 -17.78 1.08
C LEU A 101 -1.30 -17.87 -0.44
N PRO A 102 -1.16 -16.74 -1.15
CA PRO A 102 -0.80 -16.78 -2.57
C PRO A 102 0.57 -17.41 -2.77
N GLU A 103 0.79 -18.00 -3.95
CA GLU A 103 2.08 -18.57 -4.30
C GLU A 103 3.14 -17.47 -4.43
N ALA A 104 4.40 -17.84 -4.17
CA ALA A 104 5.52 -16.93 -4.33
C ALA A 104 5.61 -16.42 -5.76
N HIS A 105 5.97 -15.17 -5.91
CA HIS A 105 6.06 -14.47 -7.18
C HIS A 105 7.50 -13.98 -7.39
N ARG A 106 7.85 -13.65 -8.64
CA ARG A 106 9.19 -13.11 -8.95
C ARG A 106 9.54 -11.85 -8.14
N GLU A 107 8.53 -11.11 -7.68
CA GLU A 107 8.74 -9.92 -6.87
C GLU A 107 8.96 -10.22 -5.39
N GLY A 108 8.69 -11.45 -4.97
CA GLY A 108 8.92 -11.87 -3.60
C GLY A 108 8.02 -13.00 -3.14
N ARG A 109 7.96 -13.20 -1.83
CA ARG A 109 7.12 -14.21 -1.20
C ARG A 109 6.14 -13.57 -0.23
N PHE A 110 5.00 -14.23 -0.04
CA PHE A 110 3.92 -13.75 0.82
C PHE A 110 3.94 -14.41 2.18
N GLN A 111 3.43 -13.68 3.17
CA GLN A 111 3.17 -14.19 4.51
C GLN A 111 2.08 -13.34 5.16
N PHE A 112 1.26 -13.98 6.02
CA PHE A 112 0.29 -13.26 6.84
C PHE A 112 0.93 -12.86 8.16
N PHE A 113 0.59 -11.66 8.63
CA PHE A 113 1.03 -11.14 9.92
C PHE A 113 -0.15 -10.57 10.70
N SER A 114 -0.20 -10.85 11.99
CA SER A 114 -1.08 -10.11 12.89
C SER A 114 -0.62 -8.66 12.99
N ARG A 115 -1.50 -7.78 13.49
CA ARG A 115 -1.13 -6.38 13.71
C ARG A 115 0.13 -6.27 14.58
N ALA A 116 0.17 -7.02 15.69
CA ALA A 116 1.36 -7.05 16.57
C ALA A 116 2.57 -7.65 15.87
N GLY A 117 2.38 -8.62 14.98
CA GLY A 117 3.47 -9.25 14.25
C GLY A 117 4.21 -8.32 13.29
N LEU A 118 3.55 -7.23 12.86
CA LEU A 118 4.21 -6.22 12.01
C LEU A 118 5.35 -5.51 12.73
N ASP A 119 5.31 -5.46 14.06
CA ASP A 119 6.37 -4.80 14.84
C ASP A 119 7.70 -5.56 14.77
N GLY A 120 7.66 -6.84 14.47
CA GLY A 120 8.85 -7.70 14.43
C GLY A 120 9.49 -7.87 13.06
N ILE A 121 8.97 -7.23 12.01
CA ILE A 121 9.47 -7.39 10.65
C ILE A 121 10.04 -6.08 10.11
N LYS A 122 10.80 -6.19 9.03
CA LYS A 122 11.45 -5.04 8.43
C LYS A 122 10.46 -4.28 7.53
N LEU A 123 9.99 -3.15 8.02
CA LEU A 123 9.11 -2.24 7.29
C LEU A 123 9.84 -0.95 6.96
N PRO A 124 9.52 -0.29 5.84
CA PRO A 124 9.98 1.07 5.62
C PRO A 124 9.56 1.96 6.79
N GLN A 125 10.42 2.93 7.16
CA GLN A 125 10.18 3.77 8.34
C GLN A 125 8.84 4.51 8.24
N ALA A 126 8.52 5.07 7.08
CA ALA A 126 7.28 5.79 6.87
C ALA A 126 6.05 4.89 7.08
N ASP A 127 6.13 3.64 6.62
CA ASP A 127 5.06 2.66 6.81
C ASP A 127 4.86 2.37 8.29
N ARG A 128 5.95 2.11 9.00
CA ARG A 128 5.90 1.78 10.43
C ARG A 128 5.35 2.92 11.29
N GLU A 129 5.85 4.13 11.05
CA GLU A 129 5.60 5.27 11.93
C GLU A 129 4.30 6.00 11.61
N LYS A 130 3.84 5.98 10.34
CA LYS A 130 2.72 6.80 9.89
C LYS A 130 1.64 6.01 9.17
N ILE A 131 1.98 5.27 8.12
CA ILE A 131 0.97 4.69 7.23
C ILE A 131 0.17 3.60 7.94
N TRP A 132 0.83 2.63 8.59
CA TRP A 132 0.14 1.57 9.31
C TRP A 132 -0.71 2.10 10.46
N PRO A 133 -0.21 3.01 11.33
CA PRO A 133 -1.06 3.58 12.38
C PRO A 133 -2.31 4.27 11.81
N TRP A 134 -2.18 5.05 10.76
CA TRP A 134 -3.32 5.70 10.13
C TRP A 134 -4.26 4.69 9.47
N PHE A 135 -3.72 3.66 8.80
CA PHE A 135 -4.54 2.62 8.20
C PHE A 135 -5.41 1.92 9.26
N TRP A 136 -4.81 1.48 10.36
CA TRP A 136 -5.57 0.82 11.43
C TRP A 136 -6.63 1.72 12.02
N GLN A 137 -6.32 2.98 12.22
CA GLN A 137 -7.23 3.96 12.78
C GLN A 137 -8.43 4.23 11.87
N HIS A 138 -8.26 4.12 10.55
CA HIS A 138 -9.26 4.53 9.57
C HIS A 138 -9.87 3.36 8.79
N ARG A 139 -9.69 2.13 9.22
CA ARG A 139 -10.31 0.97 8.55
C ARG A 139 -11.82 1.15 8.49
N GLY A 140 -12.39 0.90 7.29
CA GLY A 140 -13.82 1.15 7.04
C GLY A 140 -14.17 2.62 6.83
N GLY A 141 -13.22 3.53 7.05
CA GLY A 141 -13.34 4.96 6.80
C GLY A 141 -12.36 5.44 5.74
N PHE A 142 -11.82 6.65 5.93
CA PHE A 142 -10.90 7.23 4.96
C PHE A 142 -9.95 8.24 5.60
N PHE A 143 -8.71 8.27 5.13
CA PHE A 143 -7.78 9.35 5.46
C PHE A 143 -7.01 9.79 4.22
N ALA A 144 -6.59 11.04 4.20
CA ALA A 144 -5.65 11.57 3.22
C ALA A 144 -4.49 12.22 3.96
N ALA A 145 -3.27 11.90 3.53
CA ALA A 145 -2.07 12.42 4.17
C ALA A 145 -1.05 12.85 3.12
N HIS A 146 -0.20 13.79 3.51
CA HIS A 146 0.86 14.30 2.64
C HIS A 146 2.18 14.27 3.37
N CYS A 147 3.24 13.86 2.67
CA CYS A 147 4.61 13.90 3.17
C CYS A 147 5.46 14.83 2.33
N HIS A 148 6.08 15.81 2.97
CA HIS A 148 7.14 16.58 2.33
C HIS A 148 8.48 15.92 2.67
N CYS A 149 9.11 15.29 1.68
CA CYS A 149 10.39 14.63 1.84
C CYS A 149 11.51 15.64 1.60
N HIS A 150 12.30 15.93 2.64
CA HIS A 150 13.43 16.86 2.53
C HIS A 150 14.70 16.15 2.04
N PRO A 151 15.58 16.88 1.34
CA PRO A 151 16.83 16.29 0.87
C PRO A 151 17.75 15.73 1.97
N ASP A 152 17.61 16.24 3.21
CA ASP A 152 18.37 15.75 4.37
C ASP A 152 17.81 14.46 4.99
N GLY A 153 16.75 13.89 4.40
CA GLY A 153 16.10 12.68 4.89
C GLY A 153 14.98 12.93 5.89
N ARG A 154 14.75 14.17 6.31
CA ARG A 154 13.66 14.52 7.19
C ARG A 154 12.33 14.49 6.41
N ASN A 155 11.28 13.97 7.04
CA ASN A 155 9.94 13.87 6.45
C ASN A 155 8.94 14.62 7.32
N ASP A 156 8.22 15.57 6.70
CA ASP A 156 7.15 16.29 7.37
C ASP A 156 5.81 15.75 6.90
N TRP A 157 5.05 15.16 7.82
CA TRP A 157 3.76 14.55 7.54
C TRP A 157 2.61 15.43 7.97
N THR A 158 1.58 15.50 7.14
CA THR A 158 0.34 16.21 7.44
C THR A 158 -0.84 15.28 7.15
N LEU A 159 -1.70 15.10 8.14
CA LEU A 159 -2.99 14.43 7.93
C LEU A 159 -3.96 15.49 7.42
N GLU A 160 -4.37 15.35 6.16
CA GLU A 160 -5.17 16.36 5.48
C GLU A 160 -6.67 16.14 5.60
N GLN A 161 -7.08 14.88 5.73
CA GLN A 161 -8.48 14.53 5.94
C GLN A 161 -8.56 13.24 6.75
N SER A 162 -9.54 13.18 7.64
CA SER A 162 -9.76 12.03 8.51
C SER A 162 -11.26 11.81 8.69
N SER A 163 -11.71 10.58 8.41
CA SER A 163 -13.11 10.17 8.48
C SER A 163 -13.15 8.77 9.07
N ALA A 164 -13.68 8.64 10.28
CA ALA A 164 -13.72 7.34 10.96
C ALA A 164 -14.60 6.36 10.21
N GLY A 165 -14.23 5.07 10.29
CA GLY A 165 -15.06 3.97 9.80
C GLY A 165 -16.27 3.72 10.71
N HIS A 166 -17.30 3.08 10.15
CA HIS A 166 -18.52 2.71 10.88
C HIS A 166 -18.60 1.20 11.06
#